data_f196a4da3d7db4899ef995364d05af6b
#
_entry.id   f196a4da3d7db4899ef995364d05af6b
#
_cell.length_a   1.000
_cell.length_b   1.000
_cell.length_c   1.000
_cell.angle_alpha   90.00
_cell.angle_beta   90.00
_cell.angle_gamma   90.00
#
_symmetry.space_group_name_H-M   'P 1'
#
loop_
_entity.id
_entity.type
_entity.pdbx_description
1 polymer ?
#
loop_
_entity_poly.entity_id
_entity_poly.type
_entity_poly.pdbx_seq_one_letter_code
_entity_poly.pdbx_strand_id
1 'polypeptide(L)'
;MANPQSDRIAVTHDIDYQLAFDLAPIGLVLSRNRTMVNCNRRVCEMFGATREQLIGQSFQILYPSADEYERTGARIAPLLNRDGTYSDDRLMKRLDGRFGGEIFWCHVTGRALNRDAPHEAGIWSFEDLSSRRPVKAELTARE
;
A
#
# COMPACT_ATOMS: atom_id res chain seq x y z
N MET A 1 8.91 -32.63 -23.52
CA MET A 1 8.57 -31.50 -24.39
C MET A 1 7.42 -30.70 -23.79
N ALA A 2 7.56 -29.39 -23.70
CA ALA A 2 6.50 -28.54 -23.18
C ALA A 2 5.29 -28.57 -24.13
N ASN A 3 4.09 -28.60 -23.55
CA ASN A 3 2.84 -28.53 -24.30
C ASN A 3 2.57 -27.06 -24.69
N PRO A 4 2.51 -26.72 -25.99
CA PRO A 4 2.27 -25.32 -26.40
C PRO A 4 0.97 -24.73 -25.84
N GLN A 5 -0.06 -25.55 -25.65
CA GLN A 5 -1.32 -25.09 -25.07
C GLN A 5 -1.16 -24.73 -23.58
N SER A 6 -0.37 -25.52 -22.85
CA SER A 6 -0.10 -25.22 -21.43
C SER A 6 0.66 -23.90 -21.28
N ASP A 7 1.63 -23.65 -22.17
CA ASP A 7 2.39 -22.41 -22.15
C ASP A 7 1.51 -21.20 -22.44
N ARG A 8 0.59 -21.31 -23.40
CA ARG A 8 -0.37 -20.24 -23.72
C ARG A 8 -1.31 -19.95 -22.57
N ILE A 9 -1.80 -21.00 -21.89
CA ILE A 9 -2.69 -20.84 -20.74
C ILE A 9 -1.95 -20.13 -19.60
N ALA A 10 -0.70 -20.52 -19.34
CA ALA A 10 0.11 -19.90 -18.28
C ALA A 10 0.34 -18.40 -18.56
N VAL A 11 0.68 -18.04 -19.81
CA VAL A 11 0.87 -16.63 -20.19
C VAL A 11 -0.42 -15.84 -20.04
N THR A 12 -1.57 -16.41 -20.43
CA THR A 12 -2.87 -15.76 -20.30
C THR A 12 -3.22 -15.52 -18.83
N HIS A 13 -2.96 -16.51 -17.96
CA HIS A 13 -3.20 -16.36 -16.52
C HIS A 13 -2.34 -15.27 -15.91
N ASP A 14 -1.06 -15.17 -16.30
CA ASP A 14 -0.18 -14.09 -15.81
C ASP A 14 -0.70 -12.72 -16.21
N ILE A 15 -1.17 -12.56 -17.46
CA ILE A 15 -1.76 -11.32 -17.94
C ILE A 15 -3.03 -10.99 -17.15
N ASP A 16 -3.88 -11.99 -16.89
CA ASP A 16 -5.12 -11.79 -16.14
C ASP A 16 -4.85 -11.35 -14.71
N TYR A 17 -3.86 -11.95 -14.04
CA TYR A 17 -3.48 -11.54 -12.68
C TYR A 17 -2.89 -10.13 -12.67
N GLN A 18 -2.08 -9.78 -13.63
CA GLN A 18 -1.53 -8.43 -13.75
C GLN A 18 -2.63 -7.40 -13.97
N LEU A 19 -3.60 -7.69 -14.84
CA LEU A 19 -4.73 -6.82 -15.07
C LEU A 19 -5.60 -6.69 -13.83
N ALA A 20 -5.88 -7.79 -13.14
CA ALA A 20 -6.67 -7.77 -11.92
C ALA A 20 -5.99 -6.93 -10.83
N PHE A 21 -4.69 -7.10 -10.68
CA PHE A 21 -3.90 -6.29 -9.74
C PHE A 21 -3.95 -4.80 -10.12
N ASP A 22 -3.69 -4.49 -11.38
CA ASP A 22 -3.58 -3.10 -11.83
C ASP A 22 -4.92 -2.37 -11.83
N LEU A 23 -6.02 -3.08 -12.08
CA LEU A 23 -7.34 -2.47 -12.21
C LEU A 23 -8.21 -2.64 -10.96
N ALA A 24 -7.69 -3.20 -9.88
CA ALA A 24 -8.43 -3.34 -8.63
C ALA A 24 -8.91 -1.96 -8.14
N PRO A 25 -10.14 -1.88 -7.59
CA PRO A 25 -10.71 -0.59 -7.15
C PRO A 25 -10.07 -0.02 -5.89
N ILE A 26 -9.30 -0.83 -5.18
CA ILE A 26 -8.50 -0.38 -4.03
C ILE A 26 -7.04 -0.33 -4.41
N GLY A 27 -6.24 0.45 -3.68
CA GLY A 27 -4.80 0.48 -3.88
C GLY A 27 -4.18 -0.82 -3.38
N LEU A 28 -3.25 -1.38 -4.17
CA LEU A 28 -2.51 -2.58 -3.80
C LEU A 28 -1.02 -2.33 -3.95
N VAL A 29 -0.26 -2.72 -2.93
CA VAL A 29 1.20 -2.61 -2.92
C VAL A 29 1.78 -3.95 -2.50
N LEU A 30 2.77 -4.41 -3.25
CA LEU A 30 3.62 -5.52 -2.84
C LEU A 30 4.90 -4.94 -2.25
N SER A 31 5.31 -5.44 -1.07
CA SER A 31 6.48 -4.92 -0.39
C SER A 31 7.50 -6.02 -0.11
N ARG A 32 8.76 -5.62 -0.01
CA ARG A 32 9.86 -6.44 0.52
C ARG A 32 10.68 -5.58 1.46
N ASN A 33 10.84 -6.07 2.68
CA ASN A 33 11.62 -5.36 3.70
C ASN A 33 11.15 -3.92 3.88
N ARG A 34 9.81 -3.73 3.91
CA ARG A 34 9.14 -2.43 4.09
C ARG A 34 9.37 -1.44 2.95
N THR A 35 9.81 -1.94 1.80
CA THR A 35 10.03 -1.16 0.58
C THR A 35 9.00 -1.57 -0.46
N MET A 36 8.45 -0.60 -1.17
CA MET A 36 7.47 -0.87 -2.22
C MET A 36 8.16 -1.45 -3.44
N VAL A 37 7.78 -2.66 -3.85
CA VAL A 37 8.36 -3.32 -5.04
C VAL A 37 7.40 -3.35 -6.20
N ASN A 38 6.10 -3.23 -5.95
CA ASN A 38 5.10 -3.08 -7.01
C ASN A 38 3.87 -2.40 -6.42
N CYS A 39 3.17 -1.65 -7.25
CA CYS A 39 1.92 -1.01 -6.87
C CYS A 39 0.99 -0.94 -8.09
N ASN A 40 -0.32 -0.90 -7.84
CA ASN A 40 -1.29 -0.83 -8.91
C ASN A 40 -1.64 0.63 -9.24
N ARG A 41 -2.47 0.80 -10.29
CA ARG A 41 -2.89 2.10 -10.79
C ARG A 41 -3.59 2.93 -9.70
N ARG A 42 -4.44 2.28 -8.89
CA ARG A 42 -5.21 2.98 -7.86
C ARG A 42 -4.31 3.65 -6.81
N VAL A 43 -3.19 3.00 -6.44
CA VAL A 43 -2.21 3.62 -5.53
C VAL A 43 -1.65 4.90 -6.13
N CYS A 44 -1.30 4.86 -7.41
CA CYS A 44 -0.77 6.05 -8.10
C CYS A 44 -1.79 7.19 -8.12
N GLU A 45 -3.04 6.88 -8.43
CA GLU A 45 -4.12 7.87 -8.43
C GLU A 45 -4.36 8.45 -7.03
N MET A 46 -4.40 7.57 -6.03
CA MET A 46 -4.71 7.95 -4.64
C MET A 46 -3.64 8.87 -4.07
N PHE A 47 -2.37 8.55 -4.29
CA PHE A 47 -1.27 9.31 -3.70
C PHE A 47 -0.72 10.40 -4.63
N GLY A 48 -1.21 10.47 -5.87
CA GLY A 48 -0.76 11.49 -6.80
C GLY A 48 0.71 11.32 -7.19
N ALA A 49 1.12 10.09 -7.51
CA ALA A 49 2.50 9.76 -7.85
C ALA A 49 2.53 8.74 -8.99
N THR A 50 3.64 8.71 -9.71
CA THR A 50 3.87 7.69 -10.73
C THR A 50 4.43 6.43 -10.09
N ARG A 51 4.35 5.30 -10.80
CA ARG A 51 4.98 4.06 -10.33
C ARG A 51 6.47 4.25 -10.11
N GLU A 52 7.14 4.95 -11.01
CA GLU A 52 8.57 5.22 -10.94
C GLU A 52 8.95 6.00 -9.69
N GLN A 53 8.05 6.86 -9.21
CA GLN A 53 8.27 7.62 -7.98
C GLN A 53 8.08 6.76 -6.72
N LEU A 54 7.28 5.71 -6.80
CA LEU A 54 6.94 4.87 -5.65
C LEU A 54 7.81 3.63 -5.52
N ILE A 55 8.11 2.96 -6.63
CA ILE A 55 8.87 1.71 -6.61
C ILE A 55 10.28 1.96 -6.09
N GLY A 56 10.69 1.13 -5.13
CA GLY A 56 12.00 1.26 -4.48
C GLY A 56 11.99 2.17 -3.26
N GLN A 57 10.88 2.83 -2.98
CA GLN A 57 10.77 3.73 -1.84
C GLN A 57 10.20 3.02 -0.62
N SER A 58 10.62 3.48 0.57
CA SER A 58 10.01 3.10 1.83
C SER A 58 8.56 3.62 1.89
N PHE A 59 7.69 2.91 2.59
CA PHE A 59 6.35 3.40 2.88
C PHE A 59 6.34 4.75 3.61
N GLN A 60 7.45 5.13 4.23
CA GLN A 60 7.55 6.37 5.01
C GLN A 60 7.11 7.59 4.23
N ILE A 61 7.36 7.62 2.92
CA ILE A 61 7.01 8.77 2.08
C ILE A 61 5.50 9.02 2.01
N LEU A 62 4.69 8.01 2.33
CA LEU A 62 3.22 8.10 2.29
C LEU A 62 2.61 8.54 3.62
N TYR A 63 3.44 8.79 4.64
CA TYR A 63 2.99 9.19 5.97
C TYR A 63 3.17 10.70 6.17
N PRO A 64 2.35 11.31 7.04
CA PRO A 64 2.48 12.75 7.32
C PRO A 64 3.83 13.15 7.87
N SER A 65 4.48 12.26 8.65
CA SER A 65 5.78 12.54 9.26
C SER A 65 6.53 11.23 9.54
N ALA A 66 7.83 11.35 9.81
CA ALA A 66 8.65 10.21 10.23
C ALA A 66 8.13 9.62 11.55
N ASP A 67 7.69 10.47 12.47
CA ASP A 67 7.14 10.02 13.75
C ASP A 67 5.87 9.18 13.57
N GLU A 68 4.96 9.59 12.69
CA GLU A 68 3.76 8.82 12.39
C GLU A 68 4.12 7.46 11.79
N TYR A 69 5.10 7.42 10.91
CA TYR A 69 5.57 6.17 10.33
C TYR A 69 6.13 5.24 11.41
N GLU A 70 6.98 5.75 12.29
CA GLU A 70 7.59 4.96 13.36
C GLU A 70 6.53 4.44 14.34
N ARG A 71 5.61 5.30 14.77
CA ARG A 71 4.54 4.90 15.70
C ARG A 71 3.64 3.84 15.10
N THR A 72 3.30 3.99 13.83
CA THR A 72 2.46 3.01 13.13
C THR A 72 3.18 1.68 13.03
N GLY A 73 4.45 1.68 12.66
CA GLY A 73 5.25 0.45 12.56
C GLY A 73 5.35 -0.27 13.90
N ALA A 74 5.60 0.47 14.98
CA ALA A 74 5.69 -0.11 16.32
C ALA A 74 4.35 -0.73 16.75
N ARG A 75 3.22 -0.10 16.39
CA ARG A 75 1.89 -0.59 16.75
C ARG A 75 1.53 -1.86 16.00
N ILE A 76 1.83 -1.94 14.71
CA ILE A 76 1.37 -3.06 13.88
C ILE A 76 2.32 -4.25 13.88
N ALA A 77 3.62 -4.05 14.10
CA ALA A 77 4.61 -5.13 13.98
C ALA A 77 4.30 -6.34 14.87
N PRO A 78 3.97 -6.19 16.17
CA PRO A 78 3.66 -7.35 17.00
C PRO A 78 2.42 -8.10 16.53
N LEU A 79 1.40 -7.38 16.05
CA LEU A 79 0.14 -7.99 15.61
C LEU A 79 0.31 -8.68 14.27
N LEU A 80 1.05 -8.08 13.36
CA LEU A 80 1.36 -8.68 12.07
C LEU A 80 2.19 -9.94 12.25
N ASN A 81 3.14 -9.92 13.17
CA ASN A 81 3.99 -11.07 13.51
C ASN A 81 3.17 -12.21 14.12
N ARG A 82 2.22 -11.88 15.01
CA ARG A 82 1.38 -12.88 15.67
C ARG A 82 0.34 -13.48 14.73
N ASP A 83 -0.38 -12.64 13.99
CA ASP A 83 -1.57 -13.03 13.24
C ASP A 83 -1.34 -13.15 11.73
N GLY A 84 -0.23 -12.60 11.23
CA GLY A 84 0.07 -12.58 9.79
C GLY A 84 -0.73 -11.53 9.02
N THR A 85 -1.64 -10.83 9.69
CA THR A 85 -2.48 -9.80 9.08
C THR A 85 -2.81 -8.72 10.10
N TYR A 86 -3.06 -7.50 9.61
CA TYR A 86 -3.45 -6.38 10.44
C TYR A 86 -4.15 -5.32 9.59
N SER A 87 -5.15 -4.64 10.15
CA SER A 87 -5.77 -3.51 9.46
C SER A 87 -6.15 -2.41 10.45
N ASP A 88 -6.12 -1.17 10.00
CA ASP A 88 -6.58 -0.02 10.74
C ASP A 88 -6.86 1.15 9.79
N ASP A 89 -7.45 2.21 10.34
CA ASP A 89 -7.52 3.51 9.68
C ASP A 89 -6.35 4.35 10.15
N ARG A 90 -5.65 4.99 9.23
CA ARG A 90 -4.51 5.85 9.55
C ARG A 90 -4.47 7.06 8.63
N LEU A 91 -3.80 8.11 9.11
CA LEU A 91 -3.55 9.29 8.29
C LEU A 91 -2.38 9.03 7.35
N MET A 92 -2.58 9.37 6.08
CA MET A 92 -1.59 9.25 5.03
C MET A 92 -1.47 10.60 4.32
N LYS A 93 -0.46 10.74 3.46
CA LYS A 93 -0.17 12.01 2.78
C LYS A 93 -0.09 11.79 1.27
N ARG A 94 -0.79 12.63 0.50
CA ARG A 94 -0.64 12.68 -0.95
C ARG A 94 0.70 13.30 -1.31
N LEU A 95 1.25 12.90 -2.45
CA LEU A 95 2.59 13.32 -2.87
C LEU A 95 2.56 14.37 -3.97
N ASP A 96 1.42 14.59 -4.64
CA ASP A 96 1.35 15.56 -5.73
C ASP A 96 1.26 16.99 -5.17
N GLY A 97 1.85 17.93 -5.92
CA GLY A 97 1.84 19.34 -5.53
C GLY A 97 0.48 19.99 -5.64
N ARG A 98 -0.47 19.36 -6.33
CA ARG A 98 -1.81 19.90 -6.57
C ARG A 98 -2.56 20.16 -5.26
N PHE A 99 -2.40 19.28 -4.28
CA PHE A 99 -3.04 19.38 -2.98
C PHE A 99 -2.07 19.75 -1.85
N GLY A 100 -0.84 20.11 -2.20
CA GLY A 100 0.15 20.57 -1.22
C GLY A 100 0.51 19.57 -0.15
N GLY A 101 0.45 18.26 -0.47
CA GLY A 101 0.70 17.23 0.53
C GLY A 101 -0.52 16.97 1.39
N GLU A 102 -1.71 17.04 0.83
CA GLU A 102 -2.98 16.82 1.54
C GLU A 102 -2.93 15.54 2.38
N ILE A 103 -3.37 15.66 3.63
CA ILE A 103 -3.46 14.54 4.55
C ILE A 103 -4.89 14.00 4.50
N PHE A 104 -5.02 12.69 4.50
CA PHE A 104 -6.32 12.04 4.40
C PHE A 104 -6.35 10.73 5.17
N TRP A 105 -7.55 10.32 5.59
CA TRP A 105 -7.74 9.03 6.23
C TRP A 105 -7.75 7.91 5.19
N CYS A 106 -7.02 6.86 5.49
CA CYS A 106 -6.89 5.69 4.64
C CYS A 106 -7.07 4.43 5.47
N HIS A 107 -7.88 3.50 4.99
CA HIS A 107 -7.96 2.18 5.60
C HIS A 107 -6.88 1.30 4.97
N VAL A 108 -6.00 0.78 5.80
CA VAL A 108 -4.86 -0.02 5.34
C VAL A 108 -4.95 -1.41 5.93
N THR A 109 -4.83 -2.41 5.07
CA THR A 109 -4.77 -3.82 5.49
C THR A 109 -3.46 -4.40 4.99
N GLY A 110 -2.71 -5.04 5.89
CA GLY A 110 -1.46 -5.71 5.54
C GLY A 110 -1.56 -7.20 5.81
N ARG A 111 -0.93 -7.98 4.95
CA ARG A 111 -0.80 -9.42 5.12
C ARG A 111 0.63 -9.83 4.81
N ALA A 112 1.27 -10.50 5.77
CA ALA A 112 2.60 -11.07 5.57
C ALA A 112 2.49 -12.34 4.74
N LEU A 113 3.39 -12.50 3.77
CA LEU A 113 3.45 -13.74 2.98
C LEU A 113 4.05 -14.88 3.77
N ASN A 114 4.90 -14.56 4.77
CA ASN A 114 5.48 -15.51 5.70
C ASN A 114 5.36 -14.94 7.11
N ARG A 115 4.55 -15.59 7.96
CA ARG A 115 4.31 -15.13 9.33
C ARG A 115 5.56 -15.11 10.18
N ASP A 116 6.51 -16.01 9.90
CA ASP A 116 7.76 -16.09 10.66
C ASP A 116 8.73 -14.96 10.30
N ALA A 117 8.54 -14.32 9.15
CA ALA A 117 9.32 -13.18 8.69
C ALA A 117 8.37 -12.15 8.07
N PRO A 118 7.56 -11.44 8.90
CA PRO A 118 6.43 -10.63 8.40
C PRO A 118 6.83 -9.45 7.54
N HIS A 119 8.05 -8.92 7.69
CA HIS A 119 8.51 -7.79 6.88
C HIS A 119 9.23 -8.21 5.61
N GLU A 120 9.58 -9.50 5.47
CA GLU A 120 10.30 -9.99 4.29
C GLU A 120 9.52 -9.73 3.01
N ALA A 121 8.24 -10.10 3.00
CA ALA A 121 7.36 -9.84 1.87
C ALA A 121 5.93 -9.70 2.37
N GLY A 122 5.21 -8.75 1.81
CA GLY A 122 3.82 -8.52 2.21
C GLY A 122 3.00 -7.92 1.08
N ILE A 123 1.68 -8.04 1.24
CA ILE A 123 0.72 -7.35 0.38
C ILE A 123 -0.09 -6.40 1.24
N TRP A 124 -0.29 -5.18 0.74
CA TRP A 124 -0.98 -4.11 1.45
C TRP A 124 -2.08 -3.56 0.58
N SER A 125 -3.26 -3.37 1.16
CA SER A 125 -4.35 -2.68 0.49
C SER A 125 -4.61 -1.33 1.13
N PHE A 126 -4.99 -0.36 0.29
CA PHE A 126 -5.24 1.01 0.70
C PHE A 126 -6.60 1.43 0.16
N GLU A 127 -7.48 1.89 1.05
CA GLU A 127 -8.79 2.42 0.67
C GLU A 127 -8.87 3.87 1.13
N ASP A 128 -9.10 4.77 0.17
CA ASP A 128 -9.22 6.21 0.44
C ASP A 128 -10.55 6.49 1.12
N LEU A 129 -10.49 7.00 2.34
CA LEU A 129 -11.68 7.32 3.14
C LEU A 129 -12.01 8.81 3.12
N SER A 130 -11.33 9.62 2.28
CA SER A 130 -11.47 11.08 2.33
C SER A 130 -12.91 11.57 2.12
N SER A 131 -13.71 10.86 1.31
CA SER A 131 -15.11 11.21 1.08
C SER A 131 -16.04 10.87 2.25
N ARG A 132 -15.64 9.90 3.10
CA ARG A 132 -16.46 9.42 4.22
C ARG A 132 -15.92 9.84 5.57
N ARG A 133 -14.64 10.20 5.65
CA ARG A 133 -13.98 10.56 6.90
C ARG A 133 -13.06 11.76 6.68
N PRO A 134 -13.59 12.99 6.72
CA PRO A 134 -12.74 14.17 6.55
C PRO A 134 -11.82 14.35 7.76
N VAL A 135 -10.64 14.94 7.51
CA VAL A 135 -9.67 15.25 8.56
C VAL A 135 -10.18 16.47 9.33
N LYS A 136 -10.23 16.35 10.66
CA LYS A 136 -10.64 17.46 11.52
C LYS A 136 -9.54 18.51 11.60
N ALA A 137 -9.92 19.77 11.80
CA ALA A 137 -8.99 20.89 11.88
C ALA A 137 -7.95 20.69 13.00
N GLU A 138 -8.33 20.11 14.12
CA GLU A 138 -7.40 19.87 15.23
C GLU A 138 -6.30 18.87 14.85
N LEU A 139 -6.62 17.86 14.04
CA LEU A 139 -5.61 16.91 13.58
C LEU A 139 -4.65 17.56 12.60
N THR A 140 -5.16 18.40 11.71
CA THR A 140 -4.33 19.14 10.76
C THR A 140 -3.38 20.10 11.50
N ALA A 141 -3.85 20.77 12.54
CA ALA A 141 -3.06 21.74 13.31
C ALA A 141 -1.91 21.09 14.09
N ARG A 142 -1.94 19.78 14.34
CA ARG A 142 -0.85 19.08 15.03
C ARG A 142 0.34 18.81 14.13
N GLU A 143 0.21 19.06 12.86
CA GLU A 143 1.23 18.73 11.88
C GLU A 143 2.01 19.96 11.44
#